data_691f504c626a8c9c747a551353c38612
#
_entry.id   691f504c626a8c9c747a551353c38612
#
_cell.length_a   1.000
_cell.length_b   1.000
_cell.length_c   1.000
_cell.angle_alpha   90.00
_cell.angle_beta   90.00
_cell.angle_gamma   90.00
#
_symmetry.space_group_name_H-M   'P 1'
#
loop_
_entity.id
_entity.type
_entity.pdbx_description
1 polymer ?
#
loop_
_entity_poly.entity_id
_entity_poly.type
_entity_poly.pdbx_seq_one_letter_code
_entity_poly.pdbx_strand_id
1 'polypeptide(L)'
;MYFNTITKGISKIPEIDIKTRKNVRVLFEKIGSKNFYAKLLELDPKVKNRINPKDSQRIQRAYEVKLKTKKSLFDWFAKTKSDFLDFDLRKVFIDIPRIDLLPNISKRTELMFKENCLQEVEKFNTMRLN
;
A
#
# COMPACT_ATOMS: atom_id res chain seq x y z
N MET A 1 8.07 -2.89 -4.38
CA MET A 1 7.14 -1.75 -4.32
C MET A 1 7.84 -0.42 -4.62
N TYR A 2 8.90 -0.04 -3.93
CA TYR A 2 9.65 1.22 -4.10
C TYR A 2 10.19 1.44 -5.51
N PHE A 3 10.73 0.41 -6.15
CA PHE A 3 11.28 0.51 -7.50
C PHE A 3 10.24 1.00 -8.53
N ASN A 4 9.01 0.47 -8.46
CA ASN A 4 7.92 0.94 -9.33
C ASN A 4 7.53 2.39 -9.03
N THR A 5 7.58 2.79 -7.76
CA THR A 5 7.29 4.17 -7.36
C THR A 5 8.33 5.14 -7.91
N ILE A 6 9.61 4.79 -7.82
CA ILE A 6 10.71 5.58 -8.36
C ILE A 6 10.59 5.69 -9.88
N THR A 7 10.35 4.57 -10.58
CA THR A 7 10.36 4.55 -12.05
C THR A 7 9.06 5.02 -12.70
N LYS A 8 7.92 4.86 -12.03
CA LYS A 8 6.59 5.21 -12.57
C LYS A 8 5.98 6.46 -11.95
N GLY A 9 6.57 6.93 -10.85
CA GLY A 9 6.07 8.08 -10.10
C GLY A 9 4.96 7.74 -9.09
N ILE A 10 4.54 8.74 -8.36
CA ILE A 10 3.45 8.68 -7.38
C ILE A 10 2.29 9.55 -7.86
N SER A 11 1.08 9.02 -7.77
CA SER A 11 -0.13 9.78 -8.10
C SER A 11 -0.35 10.91 -7.09
N LYS A 12 -0.47 12.14 -7.57
CA LYS A 12 -0.74 13.32 -6.73
C LYS A 12 -2.23 13.39 -6.36
N ILE A 13 -2.71 12.40 -5.62
CA ILE A 13 -4.09 12.37 -5.12
C ILE A 13 -4.20 13.38 -3.98
N PRO A 14 -5.21 14.27 -3.97
CA PRO A 14 -5.43 15.20 -2.87
C PRO A 14 -5.57 14.49 -1.53
N GLU A 15 -5.17 15.16 -0.48
CA GLU A 15 -5.32 14.63 0.88
C GLU A 15 -6.79 14.43 1.22
N ILE A 16 -7.08 13.27 1.80
CA ILE A 16 -8.42 12.93 2.28
C ILE A 16 -8.47 13.25 3.77
N ASP A 17 -9.42 14.09 4.14
CA ASP A 17 -9.59 14.52 5.52
C ASP A 17 -9.92 13.34 6.46
N ILE A 18 -9.54 13.49 7.72
CA ILE A 18 -9.69 12.46 8.76
C ILE A 18 -11.17 12.12 8.98
N LYS A 19 -12.06 13.09 8.87
CA LYS A 19 -13.51 12.87 9.03
C LYS A 19 -14.06 11.93 7.96
N THR A 20 -13.71 12.18 6.70
CA THR A 20 -14.08 11.29 5.58
C THR A 20 -13.54 9.88 5.78
N ARG A 21 -12.27 9.72 6.18
CA ARG A 21 -11.68 8.39 6.46
C ARG A 21 -12.41 7.66 7.59
N LYS A 22 -12.71 8.35 8.70
CA LYS A 22 -13.46 7.76 9.82
C LYS A 22 -14.85 7.30 9.37
N ASN A 23 -15.58 8.15 8.65
CA ASN A 23 -16.92 7.82 8.16
C ASN A 23 -16.91 6.60 7.24
N VAL A 24 -15.92 6.50 6.35
CA VAL A 24 -15.77 5.36 5.43
C VAL A 24 -15.49 4.07 6.21
N ARG A 25 -14.63 4.11 7.22
CA ARG A 25 -14.34 2.94 8.07
C ARG A 25 -15.57 2.49 8.84
N VAL A 26 -16.28 3.40 9.49
CA VAL A 26 -17.54 3.09 10.21
C VAL A 26 -18.56 2.48 9.26
N LEU A 27 -18.71 3.04 8.07
CA LEU A 27 -19.61 2.48 7.06
C LEU A 27 -19.18 1.07 6.65
N PHE A 28 -17.88 0.86 6.40
CA PHE A 28 -17.34 -0.45 6.03
C PHE A 28 -17.60 -1.51 7.12
N GLU A 29 -17.37 -1.17 8.39
CA GLU A 29 -17.64 -2.05 9.53
C GLU A 29 -19.14 -2.37 9.65
N LYS A 30 -19.99 -1.37 9.45
CA LYS A 30 -21.46 -1.51 9.56
C LYS A 30 -22.06 -2.46 8.52
N ILE A 31 -21.64 -2.35 7.25
CA ILE A 31 -22.29 -3.09 6.14
C ILE A 31 -21.48 -4.30 5.66
N GLY A 32 -20.26 -4.45 6.11
CA GLY A 32 -19.35 -5.53 5.73
C GLY A 32 -18.75 -5.41 4.33
N SER A 33 -17.68 -6.18 4.08
CA SER A 33 -16.88 -6.07 2.86
C SER A 33 -17.67 -6.27 1.57
N LYS A 34 -18.56 -7.28 1.52
CA LYS A 34 -19.33 -7.62 0.32
C LYS A 34 -20.27 -6.48 -0.11
N ASN A 35 -21.07 -5.98 0.85
CA ASN A 35 -22.02 -4.90 0.57
C ASN A 35 -21.32 -3.57 0.29
N PHE A 36 -20.19 -3.33 0.98
CA PHE A 36 -19.38 -2.14 0.74
C PHE A 36 -18.76 -2.16 -0.66
N TYR A 37 -18.28 -3.32 -1.14
CA TYR A 37 -17.79 -3.46 -2.51
C TYR A 37 -18.88 -3.22 -3.56
N ALA A 38 -20.09 -3.73 -3.34
CA ALA A 38 -21.24 -3.46 -4.21
C ALA A 38 -21.52 -1.94 -4.28
N LYS A 39 -21.55 -1.28 -3.13
CA LYS A 39 -21.73 0.18 -3.05
C LYS A 39 -20.60 0.96 -3.72
N LEU A 40 -19.36 0.46 -3.64
CA LEU A 40 -18.25 1.06 -4.38
C LEU A 40 -18.42 0.91 -5.89
N LEU A 41 -18.91 -0.23 -6.37
CA LEU A 41 -19.16 -0.45 -7.81
C LEU A 41 -20.25 0.48 -8.36
N GLU A 42 -21.29 0.75 -7.58
CA GLU A 42 -22.32 1.74 -7.93
C GLU A 42 -21.72 3.16 -8.02
N LEU A 43 -20.87 3.51 -7.08
CA LEU A 43 -20.23 4.83 -7.03
C LEU A 43 -19.15 5.00 -8.10
N ASP A 44 -18.37 3.95 -8.38
CA ASP A 44 -17.27 3.94 -9.32
C ASP A 44 -17.16 2.62 -10.09
N PRO A 45 -17.88 2.47 -11.22
CA PRO A 45 -17.83 1.24 -12.03
C PRO A 45 -16.45 0.89 -12.57
N LYS A 46 -15.50 1.84 -12.62
CA LYS A 46 -14.11 1.60 -13.08
C LYS A 46 -13.33 0.67 -12.14
N VAL A 47 -13.83 0.44 -10.94
CA VAL A 47 -13.22 -0.46 -9.95
C VAL A 47 -13.40 -1.93 -10.31
N LYS A 48 -14.45 -2.24 -11.09
CA LYS A 48 -14.76 -3.62 -11.51
C LYS A 48 -13.55 -4.28 -12.16
N ASN A 49 -13.21 -5.49 -11.70
CA ASN A 49 -12.07 -6.30 -12.17
C ASN A 49 -10.68 -5.68 -11.92
N ARG A 50 -10.57 -4.56 -11.22
CA ARG A 50 -9.29 -3.89 -10.90
C ARG A 50 -8.93 -3.97 -9.42
N ILE A 51 -9.91 -4.13 -8.55
CA ILE A 51 -9.71 -4.31 -7.11
C ILE A 51 -10.32 -5.65 -6.70
N ASN A 52 -9.52 -6.45 -5.98
CA ASN A 52 -10.02 -7.69 -5.42
C ASN A 52 -11.10 -7.39 -4.35
N PRO A 53 -12.30 -8.00 -4.43
CA PRO A 53 -13.36 -7.81 -3.43
C PRO A 53 -12.98 -8.18 -1.98
N LYS A 54 -11.88 -8.93 -1.79
CA LYS A 54 -11.34 -9.28 -0.48
C LYS A 54 -10.30 -8.27 0.05
N ASP A 55 -9.86 -7.32 -0.78
CA ASP A 55 -8.86 -6.31 -0.38
C ASP A 55 -9.56 -5.10 0.24
N SER A 56 -9.86 -5.20 1.52
CA SER A 56 -10.57 -4.17 2.28
C SER A 56 -9.89 -2.81 2.26
N GLN A 57 -8.57 -2.77 2.30
CA GLN A 57 -7.81 -1.51 2.30
C GLN A 57 -7.95 -0.77 0.97
N ARG A 58 -7.80 -1.49 -0.15
CA ARG A 58 -7.94 -0.89 -1.48
C ARG A 58 -9.38 -0.47 -1.78
N ILE A 59 -10.36 -1.24 -1.33
CA ILE A 59 -11.78 -0.93 -1.47
C ILE A 59 -12.11 0.38 -0.74
N GLN A 60 -11.73 0.49 0.53
CA GLN A 60 -11.96 1.70 1.33
C GLN A 60 -11.23 2.91 0.70
N ARG A 61 -9.98 2.74 0.30
CA ARG A 61 -9.22 3.82 -0.33
C ARG A 61 -9.83 4.31 -1.63
N ALA A 62 -10.31 3.41 -2.49
CA ALA A 62 -11.00 3.79 -3.72
C ALA A 62 -12.29 4.56 -3.44
N TYR A 63 -13.05 4.12 -2.43
CA TYR A 63 -14.27 4.80 -2.01
C TYR A 63 -13.99 6.21 -1.46
N GLU A 64 -13.00 6.36 -0.57
CA GLU A 64 -12.55 7.66 -0.03
C GLU A 64 -12.21 8.65 -1.14
N VAL A 65 -11.35 8.22 -2.08
CA VAL A 65 -10.88 9.07 -3.17
C VAL A 65 -12.04 9.49 -4.07
N LYS A 66 -12.92 8.55 -4.44
CA LYS A 66 -14.08 8.85 -5.28
C LYS A 66 -15.06 9.79 -4.60
N LEU A 67 -15.31 9.57 -3.32
CA LEU A 67 -16.22 10.41 -2.53
C LEU A 67 -15.72 11.86 -2.46
N LYS A 68 -14.43 12.04 -2.17
CA LYS A 68 -13.82 13.36 -1.97
C LYS A 68 -13.54 14.09 -3.28
N THR A 69 -12.99 13.40 -4.26
CA THR A 69 -12.49 14.04 -5.50
C THR A 69 -13.46 13.94 -6.68
N LYS A 70 -14.54 13.15 -6.56
CA LYS A 70 -15.48 12.81 -7.64
C LYS A 70 -14.83 12.08 -8.82
N LYS A 71 -13.52 11.79 -8.76
CA LYS A 71 -12.76 11.07 -9.78
C LYS A 71 -12.40 9.66 -9.29
N SER A 72 -12.31 8.71 -10.20
CA SER A 72 -11.85 7.37 -9.87
C SER A 72 -10.38 7.39 -9.41
N LEU A 73 -10.04 6.49 -8.48
CA LEU A 73 -8.66 6.22 -8.13
C LEU A 73 -7.80 5.90 -9.35
N PHE A 74 -8.36 5.20 -10.32
CA PHE A 74 -7.69 4.83 -11.57
C PHE A 74 -7.47 6.00 -12.54
N ASP A 75 -8.31 7.03 -12.47
CA ASP A 75 -8.10 8.26 -13.25
C ASP A 75 -6.90 9.04 -12.72
N TRP A 76 -6.65 8.98 -11.41
CA TRP A 76 -5.45 9.54 -10.80
C TRP A 76 -4.21 8.75 -11.18
N PHE A 77 -4.28 7.41 -11.17
CA PHE A 77 -3.17 6.55 -11.58
C PHE A 77 -2.80 6.76 -13.05
N ALA A 78 -3.78 6.93 -13.93
CA ALA A 78 -3.54 7.17 -15.34
C ALA A 78 -2.81 8.50 -15.63
N LYS A 79 -2.93 9.46 -14.70
CA LYS A 79 -2.26 10.77 -14.80
C LYS A 79 -0.89 10.82 -14.12
N THR A 80 -0.46 9.70 -13.52
CA THR A 80 0.84 9.62 -12.86
C THR A 80 1.95 9.72 -13.90
N LYS A 81 2.90 10.61 -13.67
CA LYS A 81 4.12 10.73 -14.45
C LYS A 81 5.31 10.44 -13.55
N SER A 82 6.32 9.81 -14.10
CA SER A 82 7.61 9.63 -13.41
C SER A 82 8.37 10.96 -13.40
N ASP A 83 9.05 11.23 -12.29
CA ASP A 83 9.98 12.36 -12.22
C ASP A 83 11.28 12.09 -13.02
N PHE A 84 11.44 10.86 -13.51
CA PHE A 84 12.59 10.40 -14.30
C PHE A 84 12.27 10.20 -15.79
N LEU A 85 11.23 10.86 -16.32
CA LEU A 85 10.85 10.73 -17.73
C LEU A 85 11.97 11.16 -18.70
N ASP A 86 12.77 12.13 -18.28
CA ASP A 86 13.85 12.70 -19.09
C ASP A 86 15.20 11.99 -18.89
N PHE A 87 15.23 10.90 -18.10
CA PHE A 87 16.42 10.12 -17.83
C PHE A 87 16.41 8.77 -18.55
N ASP A 88 17.56 8.37 -19.11
CA ASP A 88 17.77 7.01 -19.59
C ASP A 88 17.98 6.06 -18.41
N LEU A 89 16.92 5.39 -17.99
CA LEU A 89 16.92 4.49 -16.83
C LEU A 89 17.33 3.08 -17.25
N ARG A 90 18.55 2.69 -16.89
CA ARG A 90 19.01 1.30 -17.00
C ARG A 90 18.61 0.52 -15.77
N LYS A 91 17.79 -0.52 -15.99
CA LYS A 91 17.28 -1.40 -14.93
C LYS A 91 18.14 -2.65 -14.87
N VAL A 92 18.83 -2.84 -13.76
CA VAL A 92 19.60 -4.06 -13.49
C VAL A 92 18.87 -4.86 -12.41
N PHE A 93 18.57 -6.10 -12.73
CA PHE A 93 18.00 -7.05 -11.77
C PHE A 93 19.09 -8.03 -11.33
N ILE A 94 19.37 -8.06 -10.04
CA ILE A 94 20.31 -9.01 -9.45
C ILE A 94 19.49 -10.18 -8.92
N ASP A 95 19.64 -11.33 -9.54
CA ASP A 95 19.00 -12.56 -9.10
C ASP A 95 20.04 -13.48 -8.46
N ILE A 96 19.80 -13.85 -7.21
CA ILE A 96 20.65 -14.78 -6.47
C ILE A 96 19.87 -16.09 -6.34
N PRO A 97 20.43 -17.23 -6.77
CA PRO A 97 19.79 -18.52 -6.61
C PRO A 97 19.37 -18.75 -5.15
N ARG A 98 18.17 -19.27 -4.96
CA ARG A 98 17.61 -19.46 -3.61
C ARG A 98 18.48 -20.32 -2.72
N ILE A 99 19.20 -21.27 -3.32
CA ILE A 99 20.13 -22.18 -2.61
C ILE A 99 21.27 -21.40 -1.96
N ASP A 100 21.78 -20.36 -2.61
CA ASP A 100 22.85 -19.51 -2.09
C ASP A 100 22.32 -18.45 -1.12
N LEU A 101 21.06 -18.06 -1.29
CA LEU A 101 20.43 -17.04 -0.46
C LEU A 101 20.04 -17.59 0.92
N LEU A 102 19.53 -18.83 1.01
CA LEU A 102 19.03 -19.43 2.25
C LEU A 102 20.09 -19.48 3.37
N PRO A 103 21.34 -19.93 3.14
CA PRO A 103 22.37 -19.92 4.16
C PRO A 103 22.66 -18.52 4.70
N ASN A 104 22.67 -17.53 3.83
CA ASN A 104 22.92 -16.13 4.22
C ASN A 104 21.78 -15.57 5.08
N ILE A 105 20.53 -15.90 4.76
CA ILE A 105 19.36 -15.55 5.57
C ILE A 105 19.44 -16.19 6.95
N SER A 106 19.74 -17.50 7.03
CA SER A 106 19.88 -18.23 8.29
C SER A 106 20.96 -17.60 9.16
N LYS A 107 22.15 -17.40 8.59
CA LYS A 107 23.26 -16.77 9.31
C LYS A 107 22.92 -15.37 9.82
N ARG A 108 22.25 -14.56 9.01
CA ARG A 108 21.81 -13.21 9.42
C ARG A 108 20.80 -13.29 10.57
N THR A 109 19.85 -14.22 10.50
CA THR A 109 18.86 -14.42 11.55
C THR A 109 19.51 -14.83 12.86
N GLU A 110 20.46 -15.79 12.83
CA GLU A 110 21.21 -16.19 14.02
C GLU A 110 22.01 -15.03 14.63
N LEU A 111 22.66 -14.21 13.81
CA LEU A 111 23.36 -13.03 14.27
C LEU A 111 22.42 -12.04 14.94
N MET A 112 21.25 -11.76 14.37
CA MET A 112 20.25 -10.86 14.94
C MET A 112 19.85 -11.32 16.35
N PHE A 113 19.62 -12.64 16.56
CA PHE A 113 19.31 -13.16 17.89
C PHE A 113 20.49 -13.06 18.86
N LYS A 114 21.74 -13.29 18.40
CA LYS A 114 22.93 -13.10 19.21
C LYS A 114 23.20 -11.65 19.59
N GLU A 115 22.82 -10.71 18.73
CA GLU A 115 22.98 -9.26 18.92
C GLU A 115 21.80 -8.61 19.66
N ASN A 116 21.07 -9.40 20.46
CA ASN A 116 20.01 -8.90 21.36
C ASN A 116 18.79 -8.25 20.68
N CYS A 117 18.42 -8.65 19.47
CA CYS A 117 17.24 -8.10 18.78
C CYS A 117 15.93 -8.21 19.62
N LEU A 118 15.81 -9.24 20.46
CA LEU A 118 14.64 -9.40 21.36
C LEU A 118 14.61 -8.31 22.43
N GLN A 119 15.77 -7.96 22.99
CA GLN A 119 15.88 -6.90 23.99
C GLN A 119 15.57 -5.51 23.40
N GLU A 120 15.93 -5.29 22.14
CA GLU A 120 15.55 -4.06 21.43
C GLU A 120 14.02 -3.95 21.30
N VAL A 121 13.35 -5.03 20.92
CA VAL A 121 11.88 -5.07 20.80
C VAL A 121 11.21 -4.87 22.16
N GLU A 122 11.70 -5.54 23.21
CA GLU A 122 11.21 -5.34 24.57
C GLU A 122 11.36 -3.90 25.03
N LYS A 123 12.55 -3.31 24.82
CA LYS A 123 12.81 -1.91 25.14
C LYS A 123 11.91 -0.96 24.34
N PHE A 124 11.71 -1.24 23.06
CA PHE A 124 10.79 -0.44 22.21
C PHE A 124 9.35 -0.51 22.75
N ASN A 125 8.87 -1.69 23.11
CA ASN A 125 7.51 -1.87 23.64
C ASN A 125 7.29 -1.17 24.99
N THR A 126 8.36 -0.96 25.78
CA THR A 126 8.29 -0.18 27.03
C THR A 126 8.33 1.33 26.81
N MET A 127 8.78 1.78 25.64
CA MET A 127 8.74 3.21 25.28
C MET A 127 7.29 3.61 25.01
N ARG A 128 6.72 4.45 25.87
CA ARG A 128 5.44 5.12 25.59
C ARG A 128 5.70 6.13 24.47
N LEU A 129 5.40 5.72 23.24
CA LEU A 129 5.37 6.66 22.11
C LEU A 129 4.10 7.49 22.26
N ASN A 130 4.24 8.74 22.69
CA ASN A 130 3.18 9.75 22.71
C ASN A 130 2.81 10.15 21.28
#